data_d6f3125f337c9af1fe811503769f365c
#
_entry.id   d6f3125f337c9af1fe811503769f365c
#
_cell.length_a   1.000
_cell.length_b   1.000
_cell.length_c   1.000
_cell.angle_alpha   90.00
_cell.angle_beta   90.00
_cell.angle_gamma   90.00
#
_symmetry.space_group_name_H-M   'P 1'
#
loop_
_entity.id
_entity.type
_entity.pdbx_description
1 polymer ?
#
loop_
_entity_poly.entity_id
_entity_poly.type
_entity_poly.pdbx_seq_one_letter_code
_entity_poly.pdbx_strand_id
1 'polypeptide(L)'
;MSDGFDIRLATLADLELISWHRARMFQDMGELPLELFETFRRQSRDKLHRMFERGEYVGWLISPENEPERIVAGAGVQSREVPPHPLTKLNGEIAIANGRQAIILNVFTEPEWRRRGLAALLLKRIIDWSREEGVDSLVLHASDEGRALYERLGFIATSEMRFNGF
;
A
#
# COMPACT_ATOMS: atom_id res chain seq x y z
N MET A 1 19.50 4.53 -7.60
CA MET A 1 19.75 5.63 -6.65
C MET A 1 18.49 6.47 -6.61
N SER A 2 17.96 6.69 -5.45
CA SER A 2 16.83 7.57 -5.25
C SER A 2 17.40 8.98 -5.19
N ASP A 3 17.12 9.81 -6.20
CA ASP A 3 17.62 11.17 -6.26
C ASP A 3 17.13 12.00 -5.07
N GLY A 4 17.87 11.95 -3.95
CA GLY A 4 17.62 12.77 -2.78
C GLY A 4 16.54 12.30 -1.81
N PHE A 5 16.15 11.02 -1.84
CA PHE A 5 15.14 10.44 -0.94
C PHE A 5 15.59 9.13 -0.31
N ASP A 6 15.32 8.98 0.97
CA ASP A 6 15.50 7.75 1.73
C ASP A 6 14.19 6.99 1.89
N ILE A 7 14.27 5.65 1.82
CA ILE A 7 13.15 4.76 2.13
C ILE A 7 13.52 3.93 3.37
N ARG A 8 12.66 3.93 4.36
CA ARG A 8 12.80 3.07 5.52
C ARG A 8 11.54 2.26 5.81
N LEU A 9 11.70 1.17 6.54
CA LEU A 9 10.57 0.45 7.10
C LEU A 9 9.86 1.30 8.16
N ALA A 10 8.55 1.19 8.17
CA ALA A 10 7.72 1.76 9.22
C ALA A 10 7.79 0.92 10.50
N THR A 11 7.62 1.57 11.61
CA THR A 11 7.58 0.97 12.95
C THR A 11 6.27 1.31 13.66
N LEU A 12 6.05 0.73 14.83
CA LEU A 12 4.91 1.10 15.70
C LEU A 12 4.87 2.58 16.04
N ALA A 13 6.03 3.25 16.10
CA ALA A 13 6.10 4.69 16.35
C ALA A 13 5.52 5.54 15.21
N ASP A 14 5.37 4.99 14.03
CA ASP A 14 4.86 5.68 12.84
C ASP A 14 3.33 5.56 12.69
N LEU A 15 2.64 4.85 13.58
CA LEU A 15 1.20 4.55 13.43
C LEU A 15 0.31 5.78 13.37
N GLU A 16 0.62 6.82 14.12
CA GLU A 16 -0.13 8.09 14.09
C GLU A 16 -0.05 8.73 12.70
N LEU A 17 1.14 8.75 12.11
CA LEU A 17 1.36 9.27 10.77
C LEU A 17 0.68 8.41 9.71
N ILE A 18 0.85 7.09 9.76
CA ILE A 18 0.26 6.16 8.79
C ILE A 18 -1.27 6.23 8.82
N SER A 19 -1.87 6.29 10.00
CA SER A 19 -3.33 6.41 10.14
C SER A 19 -3.83 7.76 9.62
N TRP A 20 -3.06 8.82 9.80
CA TRP A 20 -3.36 10.14 9.26
C TRP A 20 -3.24 10.16 7.72
N HIS A 21 -2.17 9.59 7.15
CA HIS A 21 -2.01 9.41 5.70
C HIS A 21 -3.19 8.63 5.10
N ARG A 22 -3.62 7.57 5.78
CA ARG A 22 -4.77 6.77 5.33
C ARG A 22 -6.06 7.59 5.31
N ALA A 23 -6.33 8.36 6.35
CA ALA A 23 -7.52 9.21 6.41
C ALA A 23 -7.48 10.31 5.33
N ARG A 24 -6.33 10.95 5.13
CA ARG A 24 -6.13 11.95 4.08
C ARG A 24 -6.28 11.35 2.67
N MET A 25 -5.79 10.14 2.46
CA MET A 25 -5.95 9.44 1.19
C MET A 25 -7.44 9.27 0.82
N PHE A 26 -8.25 8.77 1.74
CA PHE A 26 -9.70 8.62 1.50
C PHE A 26 -10.43 9.95 1.40
N GLN A 27 -10.01 10.96 2.15
CA GLN A 27 -10.55 12.31 2.05
C GLN A 27 -10.24 12.92 0.67
N ASP A 28 -9.00 12.81 0.19
CA ASP A 28 -8.59 13.30 -1.13
C ASP A 28 -9.34 12.60 -2.27
N MET A 29 -9.72 11.32 -2.10
CA MET A 29 -10.57 10.59 -3.05
C MET A 29 -12.06 10.95 -2.95
N GLY A 30 -12.45 11.82 -2.01
CA GLY A 30 -13.85 12.18 -1.79
C GLY A 30 -14.71 11.12 -1.12
N GLU A 31 -14.07 10.09 -0.53
CA GLU A 31 -14.76 8.95 0.11
C GLU A 31 -14.92 9.11 1.62
N LEU A 32 -14.18 10.04 2.24
CA LEU A 32 -14.22 10.28 3.68
C LEU A 32 -14.66 11.71 3.98
N PRO A 33 -15.91 11.91 4.48
CA PRO A 33 -16.37 13.20 4.96
C PRO A 33 -15.53 13.74 6.12
N LEU A 34 -15.41 15.07 6.20
CA LEU A 34 -14.59 15.75 7.23
C LEU A 34 -15.01 15.37 8.65
N GLU A 35 -16.31 15.27 8.92
CA GLU A 35 -16.86 14.93 10.23
C GLU A 35 -16.52 13.50 10.70
N LEU A 36 -16.14 12.61 9.78
CA LEU A 36 -15.72 11.24 10.09
C LEU A 36 -14.20 11.07 10.16
N PHE A 37 -13.42 12.10 9.80
CA PHE A 37 -11.97 12.01 9.66
C PHE A 37 -11.28 11.49 10.93
N GLU A 38 -11.53 12.10 12.09
CA GLU A 38 -10.88 11.70 13.35
C GLU A 38 -11.33 10.32 13.85
N THR A 39 -12.60 9.98 13.66
CA THR A 39 -13.09 8.65 14.01
C THR A 39 -12.43 7.57 13.14
N PHE A 40 -12.37 7.81 11.83
CA PHE A 40 -11.72 6.89 10.88
C PHE A 40 -10.22 6.76 11.17
N ARG A 41 -9.51 7.88 11.41
CA ARG A 41 -8.08 7.89 11.73
C ARG A 41 -7.79 7.05 12.97
N ARG A 42 -8.52 7.27 14.06
CA ARG A 42 -8.37 6.52 15.31
C ARG A 42 -8.62 5.03 15.13
N GLN A 43 -9.72 4.65 14.46
CA GLN A 43 -10.06 3.26 14.19
C GLN A 43 -9.00 2.59 13.29
N SER A 44 -8.49 3.32 12.29
CA SER A 44 -7.40 2.84 11.43
C SER A 44 -6.13 2.59 12.22
N ARG A 45 -5.74 3.52 13.11
CA ARG A 45 -4.58 3.37 13.98
C ARG A 45 -4.70 2.11 14.86
N ASP A 46 -5.84 1.93 15.52
CA ASP A 46 -6.05 0.81 16.43
C ASP A 46 -6.05 -0.54 15.68
N LYS A 47 -6.58 -0.57 14.46
CA LYS A 47 -6.52 -1.77 13.63
C LYS A 47 -5.11 -2.05 13.13
N LEU A 48 -4.41 -1.03 12.62
CA LEU A 48 -3.03 -1.15 12.14
C LEU A 48 -2.08 -1.58 13.27
N HIS A 49 -2.29 -1.08 14.50
CA HIS A 49 -1.51 -1.51 15.65
C HIS A 49 -1.58 -3.04 15.83
N ARG A 50 -2.79 -3.60 15.83
CA ARG A 50 -2.98 -5.05 15.95
C ARG A 50 -2.37 -5.82 14.78
N MET A 51 -2.44 -5.27 13.57
CA MET A 51 -1.83 -5.89 12.39
C MET A 51 -0.31 -5.88 12.46
N PHE A 52 0.30 -4.80 12.95
CA PHE A 52 1.74 -4.74 13.21
C PHE A 52 2.19 -5.78 14.24
N GLU A 53 1.48 -5.87 15.37
CA GLU A 53 1.79 -6.84 16.43
C GLU A 53 1.73 -8.29 15.94
N ARG A 54 0.86 -8.59 14.97
CA ARG A 54 0.71 -9.93 14.38
C ARG A 54 1.63 -10.18 13.18
N GLY A 55 2.44 -9.20 12.78
CA GLY A 55 3.25 -9.30 11.59
C GLY A 55 2.45 -9.33 10.27
N GLU A 56 1.20 -8.88 10.30
CA GLU A 56 0.29 -8.84 9.15
C GLU A 56 0.46 -7.58 8.30
N TYR A 57 1.11 -6.54 8.84
CA TYR A 57 1.33 -5.27 8.14
C TYR A 57 2.81 -4.94 8.06
N VAL A 58 3.27 -4.59 6.87
CA VAL A 58 4.60 -4.04 6.61
C VAL A 58 4.42 -2.72 5.87
N GLY A 59 5.09 -1.67 6.33
CA GLY A 59 5.02 -0.34 5.72
C GLY A 59 6.39 0.22 5.38
N TRP A 60 6.41 1.12 4.39
CA TRP A 60 7.58 1.88 3.98
C TRP A 60 7.24 3.36 3.97
N LEU A 61 8.19 4.16 4.41
CA LEU A 61 8.08 5.61 4.49
C LEU A 61 9.24 6.25 3.76
N ILE A 62 8.96 7.38 3.09
CA ILE A 62 9.95 8.16 2.37
C ILE A 62 10.15 9.50 3.06
N SER A 63 11.42 9.88 3.22
CA SER A 63 11.86 11.23 3.64
C SER A 63 12.88 11.78 2.65
N PRO A 64 13.02 13.13 2.52
CA PRO A 64 14.16 13.70 1.86
C PRO A 64 15.45 13.40 2.62
N GLU A 65 16.56 13.12 1.93
CA GLU A 65 17.86 12.82 2.56
C GLU A 65 18.34 13.94 3.50
N ASN A 66 18.04 15.20 3.16
CA ASN A 66 18.40 16.36 3.97
C ASN A 66 17.41 16.67 5.11
N GLU A 67 16.26 15.96 5.16
CA GLU A 67 15.21 16.12 6.18
C GLU A 67 14.68 14.74 6.62
N PRO A 68 15.50 13.88 7.24
CA PRO A 68 15.15 12.47 7.50
C PRO A 68 13.95 12.30 8.45
N GLU A 69 13.65 13.29 9.28
CA GLU A 69 12.47 13.28 10.16
C GLU A 69 11.16 13.67 9.46
N ARG A 70 11.26 14.22 8.25
CA ARG A 70 10.09 14.65 7.48
C ARG A 70 9.61 13.56 6.56
N ILE A 71 8.59 12.83 6.96
CA ILE A 71 7.96 11.83 6.09
C ILE A 71 7.05 12.53 5.07
N VAL A 72 7.28 12.27 3.80
CA VAL A 72 6.58 12.91 2.68
C VAL A 72 5.76 11.94 1.83
N ALA A 73 5.98 10.65 1.98
CA ALA A 73 5.19 9.60 1.32
C ALA A 73 5.27 8.30 2.11
N GLY A 74 4.30 7.44 1.90
CA GLY A 74 4.27 6.11 2.48
C GLY A 74 3.37 5.16 1.70
N ALA A 75 3.60 3.88 1.92
CA ALA A 75 2.75 2.79 1.46
C ALA A 75 2.95 1.58 2.37
N GLY A 76 2.02 0.66 2.33
CA GLY A 76 2.15 -0.58 3.09
C GLY A 76 1.45 -1.75 2.42
N VAL A 77 1.63 -2.91 2.98
CA VAL A 77 0.97 -4.14 2.59
C VAL A 77 0.35 -4.82 3.79
N GLN A 78 -0.77 -5.45 3.55
CA GLN A 78 -1.36 -6.43 4.46
C GLN A 78 -1.10 -7.82 3.89
N SER A 79 -0.39 -8.65 4.65
CA SER A 79 -0.18 -10.06 4.32
C SER A 79 -1.38 -10.89 4.78
N ARG A 80 -1.78 -11.82 3.94
CA ARG A 80 -2.83 -12.80 4.29
C ARG A 80 -2.57 -14.13 3.59
N GLU A 81 -3.11 -15.18 4.14
CA GLU A 81 -3.14 -16.48 3.48
C GLU A 81 -4.53 -16.74 2.88
N VAL A 82 -4.55 -17.27 1.69
CA VAL A 82 -5.76 -17.69 0.97
C VAL A 82 -5.57 -19.14 0.52
N PRO A 83 -6.64 -19.91 0.25
CA PRO A 83 -6.49 -21.26 -0.28
C PRO A 83 -5.67 -21.27 -1.58
N PRO A 84 -4.92 -22.35 -1.86
CA PRO A 84 -4.23 -22.51 -3.14
C PRO A 84 -5.19 -22.31 -4.31
N HIS A 85 -4.71 -21.64 -5.36
CA HIS A 85 -5.51 -21.36 -6.56
C HIS A 85 -4.65 -21.36 -7.82
N PRO A 86 -5.23 -21.58 -9.00
CA PRO A 86 -4.49 -21.45 -10.25
C PRO A 86 -4.06 -20.00 -10.49
N LEU A 87 -2.84 -19.82 -10.96
CA LEU A 87 -2.29 -18.53 -11.35
C LEU A 87 -1.72 -18.65 -12.76
N THR A 88 -2.19 -17.80 -13.67
CA THR A 88 -1.65 -17.74 -15.03
C THR A 88 -0.45 -16.81 -15.07
N LYS A 89 0.71 -17.33 -15.43
CA LYS A 89 1.94 -16.55 -15.61
C LYS A 89 1.90 -15.74 -16.91
N LEU A 90 2.81 -14.77 -17.05
CA LEU A 90 2.93 -13.93 -18.24
C LEU A 90 3.14 -14.74 -19.54
N ASN A 91 3.80 -15.91 -19.46
CA ASN A 91 4.01 -16.82 -20.59
C ASN A 91 2.81 -17.73 -20.90
N GLY A 92 1.68 -17.55 -20.20
CA GLY A 92 0.47 -18.37 -20.34
C GLY A 92 0.48 -19.68 -19.57
N GLU A 93 1.59 -20.05 -18.92
CA GLU A 93 1.67 -21.23 -18.07
C GLU A 93 0.78 -21.08 -16.83
N ILE A 94 0.08 -22.15 -16.47
CA ILE A 94 -0.71 -22.20 -15.24
C ILE A 94 0.13 -22.86 -14.14
N ALA A 95 0.32 -22.13 -13.05
CA ALA A 95 0.94 -22.64 -11.84
C ALA A 95 -0.07 -22.66 -10.69
N ILE A 96 0.21 -23.39 -9.63
CA ILE A 96 -0.58 -23.35 -8.39
C ILE A 96 0.10 -22.38 -7.44
N ALA A 97 -0.60 -21.31 -7.09
CA ALA A 97 -0.18 -20.40 -6.04
C ALA A 97 -0.36 -21.04 -4.66
N ASN A 98 0.64 -20.90 -3.78
CA ASN A 98 0.59 -21.47 -2.42
C ASN A 98 -0.39 -20.76 -1.50
N GLY A 99 -0.85 -19.57 -1.90
CA GLY A 99 -1.83 -18.80 -1.16
C GLY A 99 -1.24 -17.67 -0.30
N ARG A 100 0.05 -17.37 -0.40
CA ARG A 100 0.64 -16.19 0.23
C ARG A 100 0.29 -14.94 -0.58
N GLN A 101 -0.68 -14.19 -0.10
CA GLN A 101 -1.16 -12.98 -0.76
C GLN A 101 -0.80 -11.73 0.06
N ALA A 102 -0.47 -10.64 -0.62
CA ALA A 102 -0.34 -9.32 -0.01
C ALA A 102 -1.23 -8.30 -0.72
N ILE A 103 -1.87 -7.43 0.05
CA ILE A 103 -2.69 -6.33 -0.46
C ILE A 103 -1.95 -5.03 -0.19
N ILE A 104 -1.69 -4.26 -1.23
CA ILE A 104 -1.11 -2.92 -1.10
C ILE A 104 -2.16 -1.95 -0.56
N LEU A 105 -1.79 -1.23 0.47
CA LEU A 105 -2.63 -0.26 1.18
C LEU A 105 -1.87 1.06 1.37
N ASN A 106 -2.62 2.13 1.66
CA ASN A 106 -2.07 3.37 2.19
C ASN A 106 -1.02 4.04 1.30
N VAL A 107 -1.13 3.90 -0.02
CA VAL A 107 -0.25 4.62 -0.95
C VAL A 107 -0.62 6.10 -0.92
N PHE A 108 0.21 6.90 -0.27
CA PHE A 108 -0.04 8.33 -0.10
C PHE A 108 1.25 9.13 -0.28
N THR A 109 1.13 10.27 -0.93
CA THR A 109 2.19 11.28 -1.05
C THR A 109 1.62 12.63 -0.65
N GLU A 110 2.34 13.35 0.19
CA GLU A 110 1.98 14.71 0.58
C GLU A 110 1.78 15.59 -0.66
N PRO A 111 0.76 16.46 -0.70
CA PRO A 111 0.39 17.21 -1.90
C PRO A 111 1.56 17.94 -2.58
N GLU A 112 2.39 18.63 -1.80
CA GLU A 112 3.54 19.38 -2.31
C GLU A 112 4.70 18.51 -2.84
N TRP A 113 4.63 17.20 -2.58
CA TRP A 113 5.64 16.21 -3.01
C TRP A 113 5.15 15.30 -4.13
N ARG A 114 3.92 15.50 -4.60
CA ARG A 114 3.35 14.72 -5.71
C ARG A 114 4.07 15.00 -7.03
N ARG A 115 3.94 14.08 -7.99
CA ARG A 115 4.53 14.16 -9.33
C ARG A 115 6.06 14.11 -9.35
N ARG A 116 6.68 13.62 -8.27
CA ARG A 116 8.14 13.41 -8.15
C ARG A 116 8.54 11.93 -8.19
N GLY A 117 7.63 11.03 -8.56
CA GLY A 117 7.91 9.60 -8.66
C GLY A 117 7.92 8.81 -7.35
N LEU A 118 7.55 9.42 -6.21
CA LEU A 118 7.64 8.77 -4.89
C LEU A 118 6.73 7.56 -4.77
N ALA A 119 5.52 7.61 -5.31
CA ALA A 119 4.62 6.45 -5.33
C ALA A 119 5.20 5.30 -6.15
N ALA A 120 5.83 5.58 -7.30
CA ALA A 120 6.51 4.56 -8.11
C ALA A 120 7.68 3.93 -7.35
N LEU A 121 8.43 4.73 -6.60
CA LEU A 121 9.56 4.27 -5.79
C LEU A 121 9.09 3.31 -4.68
N LEU A 122 8.01 3.67 -3.95
CA LEU A 122 7.39 2.81 -2.94
C LEU A 122 6.88 1.50 -3.53
N LEU A 123 6.17 1.57 -4.66
CA LEU A 123 5.60 0.39 -5.30
C LEU A 123 6.68 -0.57 -5.82
N LYS A 124 7.78 -0.05 -6.37
CA LYS A 124 8.94 -0.87 -6.75
C LYS A 124 9.53 -1.58 -5.53
N ARG A 125 9.71 -0.87 -4.41
CA ARG A 125 10.19 -1.49 -3.16
C ARG A 125 9.27 -2.58 -2.65
N ILE A 126 7.95 -2.37 -2.73
CA ILE A 126 6.94 -3.37 -2.34
C ILE A 126 7.00 -4.60 -3.27
N ILE A 127 7.14 -4.39 -4.59
CA ILE A 127 7.27 -5.48 -5.56
C ILE A 127 8.51 -6.31 -5.26
N ASP A 128 9.65 -5.68 -4.99
CA ASP A 128 10.89 -6.38 -4.66
C ASP A 128 10.74 -7.16 -3.35
N TRP A 129 10.19 -6.54 -2.30
CA TRP A 129 9.88 -7.20 -1.04
C TRP A 129 8.95 -8.41 -1.25
N SER A 130 7.93 -8.30 -2.09
CA SER A 130 7.01 -9.40 -2.35
C SER A 130 7.68 -10.61 -2.97
N ARG A 131 8.69 -10.39 -3.81
CA ARG A 131 9.51 -11.46 -4.39
C ARG A 131 10.45 -12.08 -3.36
N GLU A 132 11.10 -11.24 -2.54
CA GLU A 132 11.99 -11.66 -1.46
C GLU A 132 11.25 -12.54 -0.44
N GLU A 133 10.00 -12.20 -0.10
CA GLU A 133 9.16 -12.90 0.86
C GLU A 133 8.37 -14.10 0.25
N GLY A 134 8.49 -14.35 -1.05
CA GLY A 134 7.78 -15.44 -1.72
C GLY A 134 6.26 -15.23 -1.74
N VAL A 135 5.81 -13.99 -1.92
CA VAL A 135 4.39 -13.66 -2.10
C VAL A 135 3.97 -14.12 -3.49
N ASP A 136 2.92 -14.94 -3.56
CA ASP A 136 2.39 -15.48 -4.83
C ASP A 136 1.54 -14.47 -5.57
N SER A 137 0.81 -13.62 -4.83
CA SER A 137 -0.18 -12.72 -5.39
C SER A 137 -0.12 -11.38 -4.66
N LEU A 138 0.30 -10.34 -5.38
CA LEU A 138 0.31 -8.97 -4.92
C LEU A 138 -0.85 -8.23 -5.58
N VAL A 139 -1.80 -7.74 -4.77
CA VAL A 139 -3.03 -7.10 -5.25
C VAL A 139 -3.19 -5.70 -4.67
N LEU A 140 -4.00 -4.88 -5.31
CA LEU A 140 -4.40 -3.56 -4.83
C LEU A 140 -5.77 -3.17 -5.38
N HIS A 141 -6.38 -2.18 -4.74
CA HIS A 141 -7.56 -1.49 -5.24
C HIS A 141 -7.12 -0.15 -5.84
N ALA A 142 -7.18 -0.04 -7.16
CA ALA A 142 -6.71 1.14 -7.88
C ALA A 142 -7.72 2.29 -7.77
N SER A 143 -7.25 3.47 -7.35
CA SER A 143 -7.98 4.72 -7.61
C SER A 143 -7.84 5.11 -9.09
N ASP A 144 -8.73 5.95 -9.57
CA ASP A 144 -8.68 6.43 -10.96
C ASP A 144 -7.35 7.15 -11.26
N GLU A 145 -6.87 7.96 -10.33
CA GLU A 145 -5.58 8.66 -10.46
C GLU A 145 -4.37 7.71 -10.48
N GLY A 146 -4.43 6.63 -9.70
CA GLY A 146 -3.32 5.67 -9.55
C GLY A 146 -3.25 4.64 -10.68
N ARG A 147 -4.34 4.38 -11.38
CA ARG A 147 -4.44 3.28 -12.36
C ARG A 147 -3.31 3.25 -13.37
N ALA A 148 -3.03 4.38 -14.02
CA ALA A 148 -1.98 4.46 -15.04
C ALA A 148 -0.58 4.14 -14.49
N LEU A 149 -0.30 4.47 -13.22
CA LEU A 149 0.95 4.11 -12.57
C LEU A 149 1.02 2.60 -12.33
N TYR A 150 -0.04 2.00 -11.81
CA TYR A 150 -0.08 0.57 -11.54
C TYR A 150 0.06 -0.26 -12.82
N GLU A 151 -0.62 0.12 -13.90
CA GLU A 151 -0.50 -0.54 -15.21
C GLU A 151 0.94 -0.48 -15.76
N ARG A 152 1.62 0.67 -15.64
CA ARG A 152 3.04 0.78 -16.03
C ARG A 152 3.97 -0.11 -15.20
N LEU A 153 3.60 -0.43 -13.98
CA LEU A 153 4.35 -1.34 -13.10
C LEU A 153 4.00 -2.82 -13.29
N GLY A 154 3.09 -3.13 -14.22
CA GLY A 154 2.73 -4.49 -14.56
C GLY A 154 1.49 -5.03 -13.85
N PHE A 155 0.74 -4.19 -13.12
CA PHE A 155 -0.55 -4.60 -12.57
C PHE A 155 -1.59 -4.64 -13.68
N ILE A 156 -2.44 -5.66 -13.63
CA ILE A 156 -3.56 -5.84 -14.56
C ILE A 156 -4.87 -5.81 -13.80
N ALA A 157 -5.91 -5.28 -14.45
CA ALA A 157 -7.25 -5.31 -13.88
C ALA A 157 -7.79 -6.74 -13.86
N THR A 158 -8.36 -7.13 -12.71
CA THR A 158 -9.06 -8.39 -12.54
C THR A 158 -10.52 -8.11 -12.17
N SER A 159 -11.33 -9.15 -11.95
CA SER A 159 -12.75 -9.01 -11.64
C SER A 159 -13.00 -9.20 -10.14
N GLU A 160 -12.97 -8.11 -9.36
CA GLU A 160 -13.52 -8.11 -8.01
C GLU A 160 -14.94 -7.54 -8.04
N MET A 161 -15.87 -8.20 -7.34
CA MET A 161 -17.23 -7.71 -7.15
C MET A 161 -17.49 -7.48 -5.68
N ARG A 162 -18.10 -6.33 -5.34
CA ARG A 162 -18.47 -5.98 -3.98
C ARG A 162 -19.98 -6.10 -3.81
N PHE A 163 -20.41 -6.84 -2.78
CA PHE A 163 -21.82 -6.83 -2.37
C PHE A 163 -22.16 -5.48 -1.72
N ASN A 164 -23.21 -4.84 -2.19
CA ASN A 164 -23.63 -3.50 -1.75
C ASN A 164 -24.94 -3.56 -0.97
N GLY A 165 -25.14 -4.58 -0.15
CA GLY A 165 -26.38 -4.82 0.61
C GLY A 165 -26.26 -4.62 2.12
N PHE A 166 -25.22 -3.90 2.59
CA PHE A 166 -25.04 -3.58 3.99
C PHE A 166 -25.42 -2.14 4.31
#